data_4c7ebbe3c4b9a910b135209b5abe325d
#
_entry.id   4c7ebbe3c4b9a910b135209b5abe325d
#
_cell.length_a   1.000
_cell.length_b   1.000
_cell.length_c   1.000
_cell.angle_alpha   90.00
_cell.angle_beta   90.00
_cell.angle_gamma   90.00
#
_symmetry.space_group_name_H-M   'P 1'
#
loop_
_entity.id
_entity.type
_entity.pdbx_description
1 polymer ?
#
loop_
_entity_poly.entity_id
_entity_poly.type
_entity_poly.pdbx_seq_one_letter_code
_entity_poly.pdbx_strand_id
1 'polypeptide(L)'
;MRGSTYGSGKNGSGGSFDSTGALGASGLAYRMIVDHEDEDYWRNFGTHRETLIAPSLAWYGDNTQVLLAYEHREFLSPFDRGTAINPATNHPLDIPATRRLDEPFNNMEGRSDLYRLDVDHDLNDDWKTHVGYSWNRETYDASQVRVTAVDPKTGTLTRKMDGTQGAITTDRFATVSLQGKVQAAGMQHDLVFGLDDEYRKIYRADLIRQNSKYPFSYLNPVYGKEVAGTTVSASDSNQTDLLRSDSLFLQDSIHLTDQWIFVAGGRFQKYDQLAGKGRPFKANTDTNGQKWIPRAGLVYRYTDELSFYGSYTESFKPNSTIAPLTGGVVLDSAIAPEQAKSWEVGAKLDMPGRLTGTLALYDIKKRNVLVSTTVGEDTVYSAAGEVSSRGLELDVSGQLSEQWSLIGSYAYTDAEVTKDPVYKGMRLQNVAKNSGSLSAVYDVGTIVGGDKLRVGAGARYVGERAGDALNDFDLPGYTVADAFATYDTRVEGQKVKLQLNIKNLFDRTYYTSAASRTFVSMGDARQISVASTLAF
;
A
#
# COMPACT_ATOMS: atom_id res chain seq x y z
N MET A 1 15.03 -1.69 -21.56
CA MET A 1 13.92 -2.42 -22.23
C MET A 1 13.64 -3.69 -21.47
N ARG A 2 12.39 -4.09 -21.39
CA ARG A 2 11.97 -5.34 -20.73
C ARG A 2 10.95 -6.08 -21.58
N GLY A 3 10.92 -7.41 -21.46
CA GLY A 3 9.87 -8.26 -22.03
C GLY A 3 9.49 -9.31 -21.00
N SER A 4 8.23 -9.68 -20.96
CA SER A 4 7.69 -10.69 -20.03
C SER A 4 6.80 -11.70 -20.74
N THR A 5 6.67 -12.87 -20.14
CA THR A 5 5.70 -13.88 -20.56
C THR A 5 5.15 -14.60 -19.34
N TYR A 6 3.87 -14.90 -19.37
CA TYR A 6 3.20 -15.76 -18.39
C TYR A 6 3.08 -17.19 -18.93
N GLY A 7 3.01 -18.16 -18.04
CA GLY A 7 2.83 -19.58 -18.40
C GLY A 7 1.57 -19.87 -19.23
N SER A 8 0.61 -18.94 -19.25
CA SER A 8 -0.61 -18.98 -20.09
C SER A 8 -0.40 -18.51 -21.54
N GLY A 9 0.81 -18.18 -21.97
CA GLY A 9 1.10 -17.62 -23.29
C GLY A 9 0.78 -16.14 -23.44
N LYS A 10 0.58 -15.42 -22.34
CA LYS A 10 0.39 -13.97 -22.28
C LYS A 10 1.73 -13.28 -22.22
N ASN A 11 1.88 -12.18 -22.94
CA ASN A 11 3.15 -11.49 -23.11
C ASN A 11 3.05 -10.02 -22.74
N GLY A 12 4.19 -9.43 -22.45
CA GLY A 12 4.30 -8.00 -22.17
C GLY A 12 5.64 -7.44 -22.63
N SER A 13 5.65 -6.14 -22.84
CA SER A 13 6.86 -5.40 -23.15
C SER A 13 6.85 -4.03 -22.50
N GLY A 14 8.02 -3.48 -22.26
CA GLY A 14 8.16 -2.15 -21.71
C GLY A 14 9.54 -1.57 -21.93
N GLY A 15 9.65 -0.28 -21.69
CA GLY A 15 10.91 0.44 -21.79
C GLY A 15 10.95 1.62 -20.87
N SER A 16 12.12 1.95 -20.38
CA SER A 16 12.36 3.11 -19.54
C SER A 16 13.56 3.91 -20.03
N PHE A 17 13.50 5.21 -19.81
CA PHE A 17 14.57 6.15 -19.99
C PHE A 17 14.74 6.94 -18.72
N ASP A 18 15.95 7.01 -18.19
CA ASP A 18 16.30 7.79 -16.99
C ASP A 18 17.58 8.58 -17.29
N SER A 19 17.46 9.89 -17.28
CA SER A 19 18.57 10.81 -17.53
C SER A 19 18.69 11.80 -16.39
N THR A 20 19.88 11.96 -15.86
CA THR A 20 20.17 12.90 -14.78
C THR A 20 21.50 13.58 -15.03
N GLY A 21 21.63 14.83 -14.61
CA GLY A 21 22.87 15.57 -14.76
C GLY A 21 22.81 16.98 -14.21
N ALA A 22 24.00 17.58 -14.07
CA ALA A 22 24.14 18.99 -13.71
C ALA A 22 23.86 19.89 -14.92
N LEU A 23 23.24 21.05 -14.68
CA LEU A 23 22.99 22.10 -15.67
C LEU A 23 24.03 23.23 -15.50
N GLY A 24 25.22 23.01 -16.05
CA GLY A 24 26.32 23.95 -15.91
C GLY A 24 26.92 23.98 -14.50
N ALA A 25 27.52 25.13 -14.14
CA ALA A 25 28.14 25.34 -12.82
C ALA A 25 27.24 26.09 -11.82
N SER A 26 25.94 26.17 -12.09
CA SER A 26 24.98 27.00 -11.32
C SER A 26 24.37 26.32 -10.07
N GLY A 27 24.81 25.09 -9.76
CA GLY A 27 24.17 24.28 -8.73
C GLY A 27 22.84 23.64 -9.16
N LEU A 28 22.40 23.85 -10.41
CA LEU A 28 21.20 23.23 -10.96
C LEU A 28 21.50 21.82 -11.47
N ALA A 29 20.58 20.90 -11.17
CA ALA A 29 20.58 19.54 -11.69
C ALA A 29 19.16 19.12 -12.12
N TYR A 30 19.09 18.23 -13.09
CA TYR A 30 17.82 17.69 -13.57
C TYR A 30 17.78 16.17 -13.48
N ARG A 31 16.58 15.63 -13.44
CA ARG A 31 16.31 14.22 -13.75
C ARG A 31 15.04 14.13 -14.57
N MET A 32 15.05 13.27 -15.58
CA MET A 32 13.91 12.95 -16.42
C MET A 32 13.75 11.44 -16.47
N ILE A 33 12.61 10.95 -15.98
CA ILE A 33 12.23 9.54 -16.08
C ILE A 33 11.05 9.44 -17.02
N VAL A 34 11.12 8.49 -17.97
CA VAL A 34 10.00 8.04 -18.80
C VAL A 34 9.95 6.52 -18.70
N ASP A 35 8.84 5.96 -18.32
CA ASP A 35 8.61 4.51 -18.30
C ASP A 35 7.29 4.19 -19.03
N HIS A 36 7.31 3.13 -19.83
CA HIS A 36 6.11 2.63 -20.49
C HIS A 36 6.07 1.11 -20.42
N GLU A 37 4.93 0.58 -20.09
CA GLU A 37 4.64 -0.85 -20.00
C GLU A 37 3.31 -1.16 -20.66
N ASP A 38 3.27 -2.25 -21.44
CA ASP A 38 2.06 -2.80 -22.05
C ASP A 38 2.15 -4.32 -21.95
N GLU A 39 1.28 -4.91 -21.14
CA GLU A 39 1.27 -6.34 -20.84
C GLU A 39 -0.13 -6.93 -20.97
N ASP A 40 -0.23 -8.11 -21.56
CA ASP A 40 -1.43 -8.93 -21.44
C ASP A 40 -1.63 -9.32 -19.96
N TYR A 41 -2.87 -9.27 -19.50
CA TYR A 41 -3.18 -9.80 -18.18
C TYR A 41 -3.04 -11.32 -18.16
N TRP A 42 -2.46 -11.86 -17.09
CA TRP A 42 -2.14 -13.30 -16.98
C TRP A 42 -3.36 -14.23 -17.05
N ARG A 43 -4.56 -13.73 -16.70
CA ARG A 43 -5.81 -14.46 -16.87
C ARG A 43 -6.33 -14.36 -18.31
N ASN A 44 -7.43 -15.03 -18.62
CA ASN A 44 -7.89 -15.26 -20.01
C ASN A 44 -8.12 -14.01 -20.85
N PHE A 45 -8.33 -12.83 -20.26
CA PHE A 45 -8.41 -11.53 -20.98
C PHE A 45 -8.05 -10.35 -20.09
N GLY A 46 -7.78 -9.21 -20.70
CA GLY A 46 -7.41 -7.96 -20.09
C GLY A 46 -6.01 -7.52 -20.49
N THR A 47 -5.74 -6.24 -20.31
CA THR A 47 -4.44 -5.62 -20.59
C THR A 47 -4.08 -4.69 -19.44
N HIS A 48 -2.83 -4.74 -19.01
CA HIS A 48 -2.23 -3.75 -18.12
C HIS A 48 -1.33 -2.85 -18.95
N ARG A 49 -1.60 -1.55 -18.92
CA ARG A 49 -0.79 -0.53 -19.59
C ARG A 49 -0.53 0.62 -18.65
N GLU A 50 0.70 1.05 -18.58
CA GLU A 50 1.09 2.20 -17.77
C GLU A 50 2.11 3.05 -18.49
N THR A 51 1.97 4.37 -18.38
CA THR A 51 2.96 5.35 -18.83
C THR A 51 3.24 6.31 -17.69
N LEU A 52 4.50 6.48 -17.35
CA LEU A 52 5.01 7.42 -16.35
C LEU A 52 5.96 8.42 -17.02
N ILE A 53 5.77 9.72 -16.75
CA ILE A 53 6.66 10.80 -17.12
C ILE A 53 6.96 11.62 -15.86
N ALA A 54 8.20 11.64 -15.40
CA ALA A 54 8.57 12.24 -14.13
C ALA A 54 9.85 13.10 -14.24
N PRO A 55 9.71 14.37 -14.70
CA PRO A 55 10.78 15.36 -14.66
C PRO A 55 10.95 15.93 -13.25
N SER A 56 12.19 16.22 -12.87
CA SER A 56 12.52 17.01 -11.68
C SER A 56 13.70 17.94 -11.91
N LEU A 57 13.70 19.04 -11.16
CA LEU A 57 14.76 20.05 -11.16
C LEU A 57 15.17 20.29 -9.71
N ALA A 58 16.45 20.14 -9.42
CA ALA A 58 17.05 20.43 -8.13
C ALA A 58 18.03 21.59 -8.24
N TRP A 59 18.03 22.45 -7.24
CA TRP A 59 19.04 23.50 -7.08
C TRP A 59 19.76 23.33 -5.74
N TYR A 60 21.08 23.33 -5.78
CA TYR A 60 21.97 23.18 -4.64
C TYR A 60 22.76 24.48 -4.48
N GLY A 61 22.36 25.35 -3.56
CA GLY A 61 23.09 26.51 -3.09
C GLY A 61 23.96 26.17 -1.87
N ASP A 62 24.64 27.17 -1.32
CA ASP A 62 25.55 26.96 -0.19
C ASP A 62 24.83 26.43 1.05
N ASN A 63 23.70 27.02 1.41
CA ASN A 63 22.90 26.64 2.59
C ASN A 63 21.45 26.26 2.22
N THR A 64 21.13 26.17 0.94
CA THR A 64 19.73 25.94 0.51
C THR A 64 19.68 24.90 -0.59
N GLN A 65 18.78 23.96 -0.46
CA GLN A 65 18.44 23.00 -1.49
C GLN A 65 16.96 23.16 -1.86
N VAL A 66 16.66 23.18 -3.15
CA VAL A 66 15.29 23.25 -3.66
C VAL A 66 15.08 22.11 -4.63
N LEU A 67 13.99 21.35 -4.45
CA LEU A 67 13.54 20.32 -5.38
C LEU A 67 12.15 20.67 -5.89
N LEU A 68 12.02 20.74 -7.22
CA LEU A 68 10.75 20.76 -7.92
C LEU A 68 10.59 19.43 -8.67
N ALA A 69 9.49 18.73 -8.46
CA ALA A 69 9.19 17.49 -9.16
C ALA A 69 7.76 17.51 -9.69
N TYR A 70 7.60 16.94 -10.87
CA TYR A 70 6.31 16.66 -11.47
C TYR A 70 6.28 15.19 -11.87
N GLU A 71 5.13 14.55 -11.68
CA GLU A 71 4.89 13.19 -12.12
C GLU A 71 3.53 13.12 -12.82
N HIS A 72 3.52 12.60 -14.03
CA HIS A 72 2.32 12.28 -14.78
C HIS A 72 2.27 10.78 -15.03
N ARG A 73 1.16 10.15 -14.67
CA ARG A 73 0.91 8.73 -14.86
C ARG A 73 -0.41 8.53 -15.55
N GLU A 74 -0.42 7.74 -16.63
CA GLU A 74 -1.62 7.20 -17.25
C GLU A 74 -1.66 5.69 -17.09
N PHE A 75 -2.82 5.13 -16.79
CA PHE A 75 -2.95 3.70 -16.59
C PHE A 75 -4.25 3.12 -17.14
N LEU A 76 -4.17 1.89 -17.60
CA LEU A 76 -5.27 0.98 -17.87
C LEU A 76 -4.98 -0.35 -17.20
N SER A 77 -5.90 -0.86 -16.40
CA SER A 77 -5.73 -2.16 -15.74
C SER A 77 -7.04 -2.95 -15.69
N PRO A 78 -6.99 -4.28 -15.72
CA PRO A 78 -8.16 -5.11 -15.52
C PRO A 78 -8.75 -4.90 -14.12
N PHE A 79 -10.06 -4.73 -14.04
CA PHE A 79 -10.75 -4.70 -12.76
C PHE A 79 -11.23 -6.14 -12.44
N ASP A 80 -10.32 -6.97 -11.97
CA ASP A 80 -10.56 -8.36 -11.66
C ASP A 80 -10.80 -8.59 -10.16
N ARG A 81 -11.93 -9.20 -9.82
CA ARG A 81 -12.26 -9.59 -8.44
C ARG A 81 -11.77 -10.99 -8.07
N GLY A 82 -11.01 -11.64 -8.95
CA GLY A 82 -10.44 -12.96 -8.73
C GLY A 82 -11.46 -14.08 -8.84
N THR A 83 -11.74 -14.78 -7.74
CA THR A 83 -12.67 -15.91 -7.67
C THR A 83 -13.72 -15.70 -6.57
N ALA A 84 -14.60 -16.68 -6.39
CA ALA A 84 -15.60 -16.71 -5.33
C ALA A 84 -15.47 -17.97 -4.49
N ILE A 85 -16.04 -17.95 -3.29
CA ILE A 85 -16.16 -19.10 -2.39
C ILE A 85 -17.39 -19.92 -2.75
N ASN A 86 -17.19 -21.21 -2.91
CA ASN A 86 -18.29 -22.17 -3.06
C ASN A 86 -19.02 -22.31 -1.73
N PRO A 87 -20.31 -21.94 -1.63
CA PRO A 87 -21.04 -21.98 -0.36
C PRO A 87 -21.28 -23.40 0.19
N ALA A 88 -21.14 -24.45 -0.65
CA ALA A 88 -21.28 -25.83 -0.20
C ALA A 88 -20.01 -26.38 0.46
N THR A 89 -18.83 -25.87 0.13
CA THR A 89 -17.54 -26.39 0.61
C THR A 89 -16.76 -25.40 1.46
N ASN A 90 -17.12 -24.12 1.46
CA ASN A 90 -16.38 -22.99 2.05
C ASN A 90 -14.94 -22.82 1.50
N HIS A 91 -14.66 -23.38 0.31
CA HIS A 91 -13.38 -23.20 -0.40
C HIS A 91 -13.59 -22.37 -1.66
N PRO A 92 -12.50 -21.76 -2.22
CA PRO A 92 -12.56 -21.14 -3.53
C PRO A 92 -13.11 -22.10 -4.59
N LEU A 93 -13.80 -21.55 -5.61
CA LEU A 93 -14.33 -22.36 -6.72
C LEU A 93 -13.21 -23.18 -7.37
N ASP A 94 -13.47 -24.46 -7.59
CA ASP A 94 -12.57 -25.38 -8.32
C ASP A 94 -12.69 -25.16 -9.83
N ILE A 95 -11.98 -24.16 -10.31
CA ILE A 95 -11.94 -23.73 -11.72
C ILE A 95 -10.49 -23.39 -12.10
N PRO A 96 -10.13 -23.45 -13.40
CA PRO A 96 -8.80 -23.00 -13.84
C PRO A 96 -8.47 -21.59 -13.31
N ALA A 97 -7.26 -21.38 -12.77
CA ALA A 97 -6.83 -20.11 -12.20
C ALA A 97 -6.92 -18.94 -13.20
N THR A 98 -6.72 -19.24 -14.50
CA THR A 98 -6.85 -18.26 -15.58
C THR A 98 -8.29 -17.86 -15.90
N ARG A 99 -9.29 -18.58 -15.40
CA ARG A 99 -10.70 -18.33 -15.71
C ARG A 99 -11.22 -17.14 -14.90
N ARG A 100 -11.63 -16.08 -15.60
CA ARG A 100 -12.31 -14.93 -15.02
C ARG A 100 -13.80 -15.19 -14.86
N LEU A 101 -14.43 -14.53 -13.87
CA LEU A 101 -15.87 -14.64 -13.57
C LEU A 101 -16.67 -13.40 -14.03
N ASP A 102 -16.00 -12.50 -14.71
CA ASP A 102 -16.49 -11.21 -15.19
C ASP A 102 -16.48 -11.14 -16.74
N GLU A 103 -16.38 -9.97 -17.31
CA GLU A 103 -16.45 -9.73 -18.74
C GLU A 103 -15.21 -8.96 -19.25
N PRO A 104 -14.89 -9.02 -20.56
CA PRO A 104 -13.73 -8.33 -21.12
C PRO A 104 -13.68 -6.81 -20.91
N PHE A 105 -14.83 -6.16 -20.68
CA PHE A 105 -14.88 -4.72 -20.38
C PHE A 105 -14.60 -4.36 -18.91
N ASN A 106 -14.33 -5.34 -18.06
CA ASN A 106 -13.92 -5.08 -16.66
C ASN A 106 -12.52 -4.48 -16.63
N ASN A 107 -12.48 -3.15 -16.62
CA ASN A 107 -11.26 -2.36 -16.58
C ASN A 107 -11.41 -1.12 -15.70
N MET A 108 -10.29 -0.55 -15.36
CA MET A 108 -10.14 0.77 -14.77
C MET A 108 -9.07 1.52 -15.55
N GLU A 109 -9.40 2.72 -16.00
CA GLU A 109 -8.49 3.60 -16.71
C GLU A 109 -8.49 4.98 -16.08
N GLY A 110 -7.33 5.62 -16.05
CA GLY A 110 -7.20 6.91 -15.41
C GLY A 110 -5.83 7.53 -15.57
N ARG A 111 -5.69 8.68 -14.90
CA ARG A 111 -4.43 9.43 -14.86
C ARG A 111 -4.24 10.05 -13.49
N SER A 112 -2.98 10.27 -13.14
CA SER A 112 -2.55 10.96 -11.92
C SER A 112 -1.52 12.03 -12.25
N ASP A 113 -1.65 13.20 -11.63
CA ASP A 113 -0.71 14.32 -11.71
C ASP A 113 -0.25 14.67 -10.31
N LEU A 114 1.05 14.59 -10.04
CA LEU A 114 1.68 14.96 -8.77
C LEU A 114 2.65 16.12 -8.99
N TYR A 115 2.50 17.19 -8.22
CA TYR A 115 3.45 18.29 -8.11
C TYR A 115 4.04 18.29 -6.71
N ARG A 116 5.35 18.47 -6.62
CA ARG A 116 6.08 18.51 -5.35
C ARG A 116 7.11 19.64 -5.35
N LEU A 117 7.15 20.36 -4.23
CA LEU A 117 8.17 21.33 -3.89
C LEU A 117 8.76 20.95 -2.53
N ASP A 118 10.07 20.84 -2.43
CA ASP A 118 10.79 20.75 -1.15
C ASP A 118 11.86 21.83 -1.12
N VAL A 119 11.97 22.53 -0.02
CA VAL A 119 13.00 23.50 0.28
C VAL A 119 13.61 23.17 1.64
N ASP A 120 14.89 22.85 1.62
CA ASP A 120 15.71 22.70 2.81
C ASP A 120 16.68 23.89 2.92
N HIS A 121 16.74 24.51 4.08
CA HIS A 121 17.63 25.65 4.33
C HIS A 121 18.32 25.50 5.68
N ASP A 122 19.65 25.49 5.66
CA ASP A 122 20.47 25.50 6.87
C ASP A 122 20.59 26.93 7.37
N LEU A 123 19.94 27.23 8.50
CA LEU A 123 19.98 28.55 9.13
C LEU A 123 21.36 28.82 9.73
N ASN A 124 21.98 27.80 10.28
CA ASN A 124 23.33 27.71 10.80
C ASN A 124 23.73 26.24 11.00
N ASP A 125 24.87 25.97 11.63
CA ASP A 125 25.40 24.61 11.86
C ASP A 125 24.47 23.72 12.70
N ASP A 126 23.63 24.31 13.55
CA ASP A 126 22.75 23.59 14.49
C ASP A 126 21.29 23.55 14.02
N TRP A 127 20.86 24.45 13.16
CA TRP A 127 19.46 24.64 12.83
C TRP A 127 19.16 24.57 11.34
N LYS A 128 18.17 23.78 11.01
CA LYS A 128 17.69 23.58 9.65
C LYS A 128 16.16 23.77 9.58
N THR A 129 15.67 24.43 8.54
CA THR A 129 14.25 24.52 8.21
C THR A 129 13.93 23.71 6.97
N HIS A 130 12.75 23.14 6.96
CA HIS A 130 12.20 22.42 5.82
C HIS A 130 10.82 22.96 5.48
N VAL A 131 10.58 23.23 4.20
CA VAL A 131 9.26 23.56 3.64
C VAL A 131 8.93 22.54 2.57
N GLY A 132 7.83 21.83 2.74
CA GLY A 132 7.32 20.85 1.79
C GLY A 132 5.93 21.20 1.31
N TYR A 133 5.66 21.04 0.02
CA TYR A 133 4.33 21.13 -0.57
C TYR A 133 4.13 20.05 -1.60
N SER A 134 3.01 19.35 -1.53
CA SER A 134 2.59 18.42 -2.56
C SER A 134 1.12 18.61 -2.93
N TRP A 135 0.82 18.43 -4.21
CA TRP A 135 -0.53 18.37 -4.74
C TRP A 135 -0.63 17.20 -5.71
N ASN A 136 -1.55 16.31 -5.41
CA ASN A 136 -1.84 15.16 -6.25
C ASN A 136 -3.30 15.18 -6.69
N ARG A 137 -3.54 14.86 -7.96
CA ARG A 137 -4.87 14.66 -8.49
C ARG A 137 -4.91 13.40 -9.35
N GLU A 138 -5.72 12.44 -8.92
CA GLU A 138 -6.03 11.25 -9.69
C GLU A 138 -7.46 11.32 -10.23
N THR A 139 -7.65 10.91 -11.48
CA THR A 139 -8.97 10.74 -12.09
C THR A 139 -9.06 9.36 -12.70
N TYR A 140 -10.21 8.69 -12.56
CA TYR A 140 -10.43 7.41 -13.22
C TYR A 140 -11.90 7.14 -13.53
N ASP A 141 -12.10 6.28 -14.51
CA ASP A 141 -13.34 5.59 -14.80
C ASP A 141 -13.14 4.08 -14.64
N ALA A 142 -14.19 3.38 -14.21
CA ALA A 142 -14.15 1.94 -14.05
C ALA A 142 -15.47 1.29 -14.45
N SER A 143 -15.38 0.16 -15.14
CA SER A 143 -16.52 -0.68 -15.49
C SER A 143 -16.27 -2.11 -15.01
N GLN A 144 -17.30 -2.75 -14.47
CA GLN A 144 -17.17 -4.11 -13.97
C GLN A 144 -18.50 -4.86 -13.97
N VAL A 145 -18.41 -6.15 -14.16
CA VAL A 145 -19.41 -7.13 -13.71
C VAL A 145 -18.88 -7.78 -12.45
N ARG A 146 -19.68 -7.81 -11.40
CA ARG A 146 -19.31 -8.50 -10.15
C ARG A 146 -20.25 -9.65 -9.86
N VAL A 147 -19.69 -10.70 -9.28
CA VAL A 147 -20.45 -11.84 -8.73
C VAL A 147 -21.14 -11.37 -7.45
N THR A 148 -22.42 -11.71 -7.29
CA THR A 148 -23.21 -11.44 -6.08
C THR A 148 -23.65 -12.73 -5.39
N ALA A 149 -23.79 -13.83 -6.12
CA ALA A 149 -24.07 -15.14 -5.54
C ALA A 149 -23.52 -16.28 -6.41
N VAL A 150 -23.26 -17.41 -5.78
CA VAL A 150 -22.83 -18.68 -6.41
C VAL A 150 -23.88 -19.73 -6.15
N ASP A 151 -24.40 -20.38 -7.20
CA ASP A 151 -25.21 -21.57 -7.10
C ASP A 151 -24.38 -22.82 -7.49
N PRO A 152 -23.90 -23.59 -6.52
CA PRO A 152 -23.08 -24.77 -6.79
C PRO A 152 -23.87 -25.93 -7.39
N LYS A 153 -25.22 -25.96 -7.27
CA LYS A 153 -26.04 -27.03 -7.82
C LYS A 153 -26.18 -26.93 -9.33
N THR A 154 -26.32 -25.73 -9.84
CA THR A 154 -26.45 -25.46 -11.29
C THR A 154 -25.13 -25.09 -11.95
N GLY A 155 -24.08 -24.77 -11.18
CA GLY A 155 -22.81 -24.27 -11.69
C GLY A 155 -22.93 -22.85 -12.27
N THR A 156 -23.82 -22.02 -11.71
CA THR A 156 -24.10 -20.68 -12.23
C THR A 156 -23.81 -19.59 -11.20
N LEU A 157 -23.63 -18.36 -11.69
CA LEU A 157 -23.42 -17.15 -10.89
C LEU A 157 -24.54 -16.14 -11.13
N THR A 158 -24.97 -15.49 -10.06
CA THR A 158 -25.70 -14.23 -10.15
C THR A 158 -24.69 -13.09 -10.22
N ARG A 159 -24.88 -12.17 -11.18
CA ARG A 159 -23.95 -11.07 -11.41
C ARG A 159 -24.69 -9.73 -11.49
N LYS A 160 -23.99 -8.64 -11.17
CA LYS A 160 -24.45 -7.26 -11.36
C LYS A 160 -23.39 -6.46 -12.11
N MET A 161 -23.80 -5.50 -12.88
CA MET A 161 -22.94 -4.52 -13.52
C MET A 161 -22.82 -3.29 -12.63
N ASP A 162 -21.61 -2.96 -12.28
CA ASP A 162 -21.26 -1.76 -11.54
C ASP A 162 -20.31 -0.91 -12.38
N GLY A 163 -20.24 0.37 -12.08
CA GLY A 163 -19.28 1.28 -12.71
C GLY A 163 -19.11 2.54 -11.88
N THR A 164 -18.03 3.22 -12.15
CA THR A 164 -17.72 4.55 -11.62
C THR A 164 -17.30 5.41 -12.80
N GLN A 165 -17.91 6.58 -12.95
CA GLN A 165 -17.53 7.56 -13.97
C GLN A 165 -17.26 8.90 -13.29
N GLY A 166 -16.20 9.58 -13.73
CA GLY A 166 -15.78 10.85 -13.17
C GLY A 166 -15.32 10.75 -11.71
N ALA A 167 -14.56 9.71 -11.37
CA ALA A 167 -13.89 9.65 -10.08
C ALA A 167 -12.71 10.63 -10.04
N ILE A 168 -12.58 11.38 -8.96
CA ILE A 168 -11.51 12.36 -8.72
C ILE A 168 -11.05 12.21 -7.28
N THR A 169 -9.77 11.95 -7.08
CA THR A 169 -9.10 12.11 -5.80
C THR A 169 -8.18 13.33 -5.87
N THR A 170 -8.25 14.19 -4.89
CA THR A 170 -7.35 15.34 -4.75
C THR A 170 -6.76 15.33 -3.36
N ASP A 171 -5.44 15.30 -3.27
CA ASP A 171 -4.67 15.39 -2.03
C ASP A 171 -3.75 16.61 -2.10
N ARG A 172 -3.75 17.43 -1.08
CA ARG A 172 -2.83 18.55 -0.88
C ARG A 172 -2.24 18.44 0.50
N PHE A 173 -0.94 18.54 0.59
CA PHE A 173 -0.22 18.55 1.85
C PHE A 173 0.84 19.66 1.83
N ALA A 174 0.85 20.46 2.89
CA ALA A 174 1.87 21.48 3.12
C ALA A 174 2.48 21.28 4.51
N THR A 175 3.79 21.45 4.62
CA THR A 175 4.49 21.38 5.91
C THR A 175 5.59 22.42 6.00
N VAL A 176 5.78 22.94 7.21
CA VAL A 176 6.93 23.76 7.58
C VAL A 176 7.48 23.21 8.88
N SER A 177 8.77 22.90 8.93
CA SER A 177 9.41 22.43 10.15
C SER A 177 10.76 23.08 10.40
N LEU A 178 11.08 23.20 11.68
CA LEU A 178 12.38 23.60 12.19
C LEU A 178 12.99 22.42 12.96
N GLN A 179 14.21 22.08 12.64
CA GLN A 179 14.97 21.02 13.30
C GLN A 179 16.27 21.62 13.82
N GLY A 180 16.67 21.24 15.01
CA GLY A 180 17.92 21.76 15.55
C GLY A 180 18.40 21.09 16.81
N LYS A 181 19.61 21.47 17.19
CA LYS A 181 20.31 20.96 18.39
C LYS A 181 20.49 22.08 19.38
N VAL A 182 20.20 21.78 20.65
CA VAL A 182 20.36 22.74 21.77
C VAL A 182 21.03 22.03 22.94
N GLN A 183 21.96 22.72 23.61
CA GLN A 183 22.50 22.29 24.88
C GLN A 183 21.69 22.95 26.01
N ALA A 184 20.99 22.13 26.78
CA ALA A 184 20.21 22.60 27.92
C ALA A 184 20.32 21.63 29.11
N ALA A 185 20.38 22.16 30.33
CA ALA A 185 20.53 21.37 31.55
C ALA A 185 21.70 20.36 31.53
N GLY A 186 22.77 20.64 30.76
CA GLY A 186 23.93 19.76 30.61
C GLY A 186 23.71 18.56 29.67
N MET A 187 22.61 18.55 28.92
CA MET A 187 22.24 17.50 27.95
C MET A 187 22.07 18.10 26.57
N GLN A 188 22.31 17.28 25.54
CA GLN A 188 21.96 17.61 24.16
C GLN A 188 20.49 17.27 23.92
N HIS A 189 19.80 18.18 23.27
CA HIS A 189 18.42 18.05 22.81
C HIS A 189 18.39 18.15 21.28
N ASP A 190 17.87 17.15 20.61
CA ASP A 190 17.60 17.18 19.16
C ASP A 190 16.10 17.45 18.99
N LEU A 191 15.78 18.70 18.59
CA LEU A 191 14.42 19.22 18.54
C LEU A 191 13.87 19.16 17.12
N VAL A 192 12.60 18.82 16.98
CA VAL A 192 11.80 18.98 15.77
C VAL A 192 10.50 19.66 16.15
N PHE A 193 10.18 20.76 15.47
CA PHE A 193 8.95 21.51 15.65
C PHE A 193 8.38 21.86 14.27
N GLY A 194 7.07 21.75 14.06
CA GLY A 194 6.50 22.12 12.77
C GLY A 194 4.98 22.19 12.76
N LEU A 195 4.50 22.66 11.63
CA LEU A 195 3.10 22.79 11.26
C LEU A 195 2.84 22.03 9.97
N ASP A 196 1.64 21.50 9.81
CA ASP A 196 1.18 20.98 8.53
C ASP A 196 -0.32 21.23 8.30
N ASP A 197 -0.68 21.31 7.02
CA ASP A 197 -2.05 21.40 6.48
C ASP A 197 -2.27 20.23 5.53
N GLU A 198 -3.37 19.52 5.70
CA GLU A 198 -3.81 18.42 4.85
C GLU A 198 -5.22 18.70 4.32
N TYR A 199 -5.39 18.59 3.02
CA TYR A 199 -6.67 18.57 2.35
C TYR A 199 -6.76 17.31 1.47
N ARG A 200 -7.76 16.48 1.73
CA ARG A 200 -8.05 15.29 0.94
C ARG A 200 -9.51 15.25 0.54
N LYS A 201 -9.76 15.10 -0.75
CA LYS A 201 -11.12 14.93 -1.28
C LYS A 201 -11.17 13.73 -2.23
N ILE A 202 -12.03 12.78 -1.93
CA ILE A 202 -12.42 11.69 -2.83
C ILE A 202 -13.84 12.01 -3.32
N TYR A 203 -14.01 12.06 -4.63
CA TYR A 203 -15.28 12.33 -5.27
C TYR A 203 -15.55 11.30 -6.39
N ARG A 204 -16.74 10.74 -6.43
CA ARG A 204 -17.19 9.86 -7.52
C ARG A 204 -18.52 10.38 -8.03
N ALA A 205 -18.52 10.88 -9.28
CA ALA A 205 -19.68 11.57 -9.86
C ALA A 205 -20.82 10.59 -10.12
N ASP A 206 -20.63 9.64 -11.02
CA ASP A 206 -21.66 8.69 -11.41
C ASP A 206 -21.31 7.27 -10.98
N LEU A 207 -22.20 6.66 -10.22
CA LEU A 207 -22.14 5.25 -9.87
C LEU A 207 -23.15 4.48 -10.69
N ILE A 208 -22.66 3.57 -11.53
CA ILE A 208 -23.49 2.69 -12.34
C ILE A 208 -23.92 1.49 -11.49
N ARG A 209 -25.24 1.16 -11.53
CA ARG A 209 -25.82 0.01 -10.87
C ARG A 209 -26.88 -0.62 -11.77
N GLN A 210 -26.62 -1.83 -12.23
CA GLN A 210 -27.51 -2.52 -13.15
C GLN A 210 -27.43 -4.04 -12.95
N ASN A 211 -28.53 -4.75 -13.03
CA ASN A 211 -28.53 -6.20 -12.99
C ASN A 211 -27.97 -6.77 -14.29
N SER A 212 -27.24 -7.89 -14.20
CA SER A 212 -26.87 -8.69 -15.37
C SER A 212 -28.12 -9.24 -16.03
N LYS A 213 -28.14 -9.26 -17.38
CA LYS A 213 -29.28 -9.74 -18.16
C LYS A 213 -29.17 -11.22 -18.52
N TYR A 214 -27.94 -11.75 -18.53
CA TYR A 214 -27.68 -13.10 -19.01
C TYR A 214 -27.17 -13.99 -17.89
N PRO A 215 -27.65 -15.25 -17.83
CA PRO A 215 -27.09 -16.24 -16.91
C PRO A 215 -25.62 -16.53 -17.27
N PHE A 216 -24.80 -16.77 -16.26
CA PHE A 216 -23.39 -17.07 -16.44
C PHE A 216 -23.00 -18.37 -15.73
N SER A 217 -22.50 -19.35 -16.47
CA SER A 217 -21.94 -20.57 -15.90
C SER A 217 -20.45 -20.41 -15.61
N TYR A 218 -20.03 -20.67 -14.37
CA TYR A 218 -18.61 -20.67 -14.06
C TYR A 218 -17.90 -21.96 -14.48
N LEU A 219 -18.67 -23.00 -14.82
CA LEU A 219 -18.13 -24.27 -15.35
C LEU A 219 -17.85 -24.17 -16.85
N ASN A 220 -18.79 -23.57 -17.61
CA ASN A 220 -18.70 -23.38 -19.05
C ASN A 220 -19.01 -21.93 -19.42
N PRO A 221 -18.08 -20.99 -19.17
CA PRO A 221 -18.35 -19.56 -19.34
C PRO A 221 -18.48 -19.18 -20.83
N VAL A 222 -19.45 -18.31 -21.11
CA VAL A 222 -19.60 -17.63 -22.41
C VAL A 222 -19.49 -16.14 -22.14
N TYR A 223 -18.40 -15.55 -22.60
CA TYR A 223 -18.10 -14.12 -22.45
C TYR A 223 -18.64 -13.28 -23.59
N GLY A 224 -18.71 -11.95 -23.37
CA GLY A 224 -19.08 -10.97 -24.40
C GLY A 224 -20.59 -10.86 -24.65
N LYS A 225 -21.43 -11.50 -23.85
CA LYS A 225 -22.90 -11.31 -23.93
C LYS A 225 -23.37 -10.07 -23.18
N GLU A 226 -22.66 -9.67 -22.15
CA GLU A 226 -22.95 -8.43 -21.42
C GLU A 226 -22.13 -7.28 -21.99
N VAL A 227 -22.69 -6.09 -21.91
CA VAL A 227 -22.03 -4.82 -22.19
C VAL A 227 -21.98 -3.99 -20.93
N ALA A 228 -21.04 -3.03 -20.85
CA ALA A 228 -20.91 -2.16 -19.69
C ALA A 228 -22.27 -1.51 -19.34
N GLY A 229 -22.59 -1.48 -18.06
CA GLY A 229 -23.81 -0.87 -17.56
C GLY A 229 -23.83 0.64 -17.81
N THR A 230 -25.02 1.20 -17.97
CA THR A 230 -25.23 2.65 -18.21
C THR A 230 -26.21 3.28 -17.22
N THR A 231 -26.84 2.48 -16.36
CA THR A 231 -27.85 2.97 -15.42
C THR A 231 -27.19 3.66 -14.23
N VAL A 232 -27.27 4.97 -14.17
CA VAL A 232 -26.76 5.79 -13.09
C VAL A 232 -27.68 5.66 -11.86
N SER A 233 -27.11 5.28 -10.72
CA SER A 233 -27.79 5.25 -9.43
C SER A 233 -27.77 6.63 -8.77
N ALA A 234 -28.91 7.31 -8.73
CA ALA A 234 -29.01 8.61 -8.09
C ALA A 234 -28.70 8.54 -6.57
N SER A 235 -29.06 7.46 -5.90
CA SER A 235 -28.83 7.26 -4.46
C SER A 235 -27.37 6.97 -4.11
N ASP A 236 -26.59 6.41 -5.05
CA ASP A 236 -25.18 6.07 -4.81
C ASP A 236 -24.20 7.09 -5.37
N SER A 237 -24.61 7.88 -6.36
CA SER A 237 -23.78 8.88 -7.04
C SER A 237 -23.41 10.06 -6.15
N ASN A 238 -22.51 10.95 -6.63
CA ASN A 238 -21.96 12.07 -5.87
C ASN A 238 -21.31 11.65 -4.54
N GLN A 239 -20.71 10.45 -4.52
CA GLN A 239 -19.96 10.05 -3.33
C GLN A 239 -18.85 11.06 -3.05
N THR A 240 -18.86 11.59 -1.85
CA THR A 240 -17.90 12.58 -1.39
C THR A 240 -17.33 12.14 -0.05
N ASP A 241 -16.01 12.18 0.08
CA ASP A 241 -15.29 12.06 1.34
C ASP A 241 -14.24 13.17 1.37
N LEU A 242 -14.40 14.12 2.30
CA LEU A 242 -13.59 15.34 2.41
C LEU A 242 -13.01 15.45 3.81
N LEU A 243 -11.70 15.45 3.91
CA LEU A 243 -10.93 15.73 5.11
C LEU A 243 -10.16 17.05 4.95
N ARG A 244 -10.21 17.89 5.97
CA ARG A 244 -9.29 19.01 6.18
C ARG A 244 -8.68 18.86 7.55
N SER A 245 -7.39 19.10 7.66
CA SER A 245 -6.67 18.91 8.91
C SER A 245 -5.49 19.86 9.02
N ASP A 246 -5.45 20.60 10.13
CA ASP A 246 -4.31 21.43 10.51
C ASP A 246 -3.64 20.84 11.73
N SER A 247 -2.32 20.81 11.76
CA SER A 247 -1.61 20.24 12.88
C SER A 247 -0.36 21.02 13.27
N LEU A 248 -0.05 20.90 14.55
CA LEU A 248 1.22 21.33 15.14
C LEU A 248 1.88 20.07 15.72
N PHE A 249 3.17 19.87 15.48
CA PHE A 249 3.92 18.77 16.05
C PHE A 249 5.22 19.23 16.68
N LEU A 250 5.62 18.51 17.73
CA LEU A 250 6.85 18.75 18.48
C LEU A 250 7.45 17.41 18.88
N GLN A 251 8.78 17.29 18.79
CA GLN A 251 9.55 16.20 19.38
C GLN A 251 10.86 16.71 19.93
N ASP A 252 11.26 16.15 21.05
CA ASP A 252 12.58 16.31 21.67
C ASP A 252 13.22 14.93 21.87
N SER A 253 14.45 14.76 21.38
CA SER A 253 15.28 13.61 21.67
C SER A 253 16.41 14.05 22.59
N ILE A 254 16.28 13.70 23.87
CA ILE A 254 17.15 14.13 24.97
C ILE A 254 18.24 13.10 25.17
N HIS A 255 19.50 13.44 24.97
CA HIS A 255 20.66 12.61 25.26
C HIS A 255 20.98 12.69 26.74
N LEU A 256 20.33 11.81 27.55
CA LEU A 256 20.53 11.75 29.01
C LEU A 256 21.96 11.38 29.39
N THR A 257 22.57 10.49 28.62
CA THR A 257 23.98 10.08 28.64
C THR A 257 24.40 9.66 27.23
N ASP A 258 25.63 9.28 27.00
CA ASP A 258 26.09 8.73 25.71
C ASP A 258 25.32 7.44 25.31
N GLN A 259 24.79 6.71 26.31
CA GLN A 259 24.08 5.46 26.11
C GLN A 259 22.57 5.60 26.12
N TRP A 260 22.00 6.57 26.85
CA TRP A 260 20.57 6.70 27.05
C TRP A 260 20.01 7.91 26.33
N ILE A 261 19.01 7.68 25.45
CA ILE A 261 18.26 8.72 24.76
C ILE A 261 16.80 8.58 25.12
N PHE A 262 16.20 9.64 25.65
CA PHE A 262 14.76 9.73 25.89
C PHE A 262 14.12 10.57 24.80
N VAL A 263 13.08 10.05 24.16
CA VAL A 263 12.32 10.73 23.13
C VAL A 263 10.93 11.05 23.68
N ALA A 264 10.52 12.31 23.58
CA ALA A 264 9.18 12.74 23.93
C ALA A 264 8.63 13.71 22.87
N GLY A 265 7.35 13.62 22.61
CA GLY A 265 6.73 14.51 21.63
C GLY A 265 5.26 14.26 21.47
N GLY A 266 4.69 14.94 20.51
CA GLY A 266 3.29 14.75 20.16
C GLY A 266 2.86 15.66 19.03
N ARG A 267 1.61 15.44 18.62
CA ARG A 267 0.94 16.20 17.58
C ARG A 267 -0.40 16.69 18.09
N PHE A 268 -0.68 17.94 17.90
CA PHE A 268 -2.00 18.50 18.10
C PHE A 268 -2.66 18.70 16.73
N GLN A 269 -3.76 18.03 16.51
CA GLN A 269 -4.46 18.03 15.23
C GLN A 269 -5.88 18.55 15.40
N LYS A 270 -6.28 19.49 14.53
CA LYS A 270 -7.67 19.86 14.27
C LYS A 270 -8.10 19.22 12.96
N TYR A 271 -9.37 18.83 12.86
CA TYR A 271 -9.90 18.24 11.64
C TYR A 271 -11.36 18.64 11.42
N ASP A 272 -11.75 18.57 10.14
CA ASP A 272 -13.12 18.70 9.64
C ASP A 272 -13.33 17.59 8.61
N GLN A 273 -14.33 16.73 8.82
CA GLN A 273 -14.60 15.55 8.01
C GLN A 273 -16.06 15.55 7.56
N LEU A 274 -16.27 15.60 6.24
CA LEU A 274 -17.59 15.49 5.62
C LEU A 274 -17.59 14.30 4.65
N ALA A 275 -18.54 13.38 4.79
CA ALA A 275 -18.75 12.34 3.81
C ALA A 275 -20.23 12.03 3.59
N GLY A 276 -20.56 11.55 2.39
CA GLY A 276 -21.93 11.20 2.02
C GLY A 276 -22.07 10.90 0.54
N LYS A 277 -23.32 10.76 0.10
CA LYS A 277 -23.65 10.40 -1.28
C LYS A 277 -25.07 10.85 -1.65
N GLY A 278 -25.44 10.67 -2.91
CA GLY A 278 -26.81 10.81 -3.41
C GLY A 278 -27.09 12.06 -4.19
N ARG A 279 -28.19 12.02 -4.91
CA ARG A 279 -28.80 13.15 -5.66
C ARG A 279 -30.27 13.28 -5.25
N PRO A 280 -30.62 14.22 -4.34
CA PRO A 280 -29.74 15.23 -3.71
C PRO A 280 -28.72 14.62 -2.74
N PHE A 281 -27.60 15.30 -2.54
CA PHE A 281 -26.54 14.88 -1.63
C PHE A 281 -27.06 14.79 -0.19
N LYS A 282 -26.71 13.70 0.50
CA LYS A 282 -26.97 13.50 1.92
C LYS A 282 -25.65 13.18 2.63
N ALA A 283 -25.34 13.97 3.65
CA ALA A 283 -24.21 13.68 4.51
C ALA A 283 -24.52 12.45 5.38
N ASN A 284 -23.55 11.54 5.50
CA ASN A 284 -23.55 10.41 6.43
C ASN A 284 -22.47 10.58 7.50
N THR A 285 -21.52 11.47 7.25
CA THR A 285 -20.49 11.94 8.18
C THR A 285 -20.43 13.44 8.10
N ASP A 286 -20.50 14.13 9.25
CA ASP A 286 -20.28 15.56 9.39
C ASP A 286 -19.69 15.79 10.78
N THR A 287 -18.37 15.69 10.89
CA THR A 287 -17.66 15.68 12.17
C THR A 287 -16.50 16.65 12.13
N ASN A 288 -16.26 17.31 13.24
CA ASN A 288 -15.08 18.12 13.46
C ASN A 288 -14.55 17.91 14.87
N GLY A 289 -13.31 18.25 15.11
CA GLY A 289 -12.72 18.10 16.41
C GLY A 289 -11.24 18.40 16.46
N GLN A 290 -10.67 18.10 17.62
CA GLN A 290 -9.25 18.28 17.87
C GLN A 290 -8.72 17.17 18.78
N LYS A 291 -7.45 16.81 18.62
CA LYS A 291 -6.83 15.76 19.41
C LYS A 291 -5.35 16.02 19.62
N TRP A 292 -4.90 15.81 20.86
CA TRP A 292 -3.48 15.65 21.17
C TRP A 292 -3.08 14.18 21.07
N ILE A 293 -2.00 13.88 20.37
CA ILE A 293 -1.50 12.54 20.04
C ILE A 293 -0.07 12.43 20.58
N PRO A 294 0.14 11.92 21.80
CA PRO A 294 1.46 11.82 22.40
C PRO A 294 2.27 10.64 21.87
N ARG A 295 3.59 10.77 21.97
CA ARG A 295 4.57 9.67 21.80
C ARG A 295 5.70 9.83 22.80
N ALA A 296 6.24 8.71 23.25
CA ALA A 296 7.43 8.65 24.09
C ALA A 296 8.24 7.41 23.78
N GLY A 297 9.54 7.48 23.98
CA GLY A 297 10.44 6.34 23.76
C GLY A 297 11.71 6.48 24.61
N LEU A 298 12.33 5.34 24.86
CA LEU A 298 13.62 5.25 25.53
C LEU A 298 14.51 4.33 24.72
N VAL A 299 15.71 4.78 24.38
CA VAL A 299 16.73 3.99 23.68
C VAL A 299 17.92 3.80 24.59
N TYR A 300 18.42 2.57 24.67
CA TYR A 300 19.65 2.21 25.33
C TYR A 300 20.66 1.68 24.31
N ARG A 301 21.72 2.41 24.04
CA ARG A 301 22.85 1.99 23.22
C ARG A 301 23.77 1.10 24.07
N TYR A 302 23.67 -0.21 23.90
CA TYR A 302 24.52 -1.15 24.60
C TYR A 302 25.95 -1.16 24.05
N THR A 303 26.05 -1.15 22.72
CA THR A 303 27.28 -0.91 21.95
C THR A 303 26.96 0.04 20.79
N ASP A 304 27.98 0.39 20.01
CA ASP A 304 27.78 1.17 18.77
C ASP A 304 26.91 0.43 17.74
N GLU A 305 26.88 -0.91 17.83
CA GLU A 305 26.18 -1.79 16.89
C GLU A 305 24.83 -2.28 17.42
N LEU A 306 24.64 -2.38 18.74
CA LEU A 306 23.45 -2.97 19.36
C LEU A 306 22.76 -1.97 20.27
N SER A 307 21.49 -1.73 20.02
CA SER A 307 20.63 -0.90 20.86
C SER A 307 19.33 -1.62 21.22
N PHE A 308 18.80 -1.30 22.41
CA PHE A 308 17.48 -1.70 22.87
C PHE A 308 16.59 -0.48 22.96
N TYR A 309 15.29 -0.67 22.74
CA TYR A 309 14.33 0.42 22.85
C TYR A 309 12.99 -0.04 23.41
N GLY A 310 12.28 0.93 23.98
CA GLY A 310 10.88 0.81 24.32
C GLY A 310 10.15 2.06 23.88
N SER A 311 8.96 1.93 23.31
CA SER A 311 8.17 3.06 22.84
C SER A 311 6.70 2.94 23.19
N TYR A 312 6.08 4.09 23.38
CA TYR A 312 4.64 4.28 23.45
C TYR A 312 4.22 5.30 22.41
N THR A 313 3.24 4.94 21.59
CA THR A 313 2.68 5.84 20.59
C THR A 313 1.16 5.79 20.60
N GLU A 314 0.53 6.93 20.36
CA GLU A 314 -0.89 6.99 20.02
C GLU A 314 -1.06 7.34 18.55
N SER A 315 -2.16 6.90 17.95
CA SER A 315 -2.59 7.35 16.64
C SER A 315 -4.08 7.70 16.67
N PHE A 316 -4.50 8.49 15.69
CA PHE A 316 -5.82 9.07 15.62
C PHE A 316 -6.26 9.13 14.17
N LYS A 317 -7.54 8.83 13.93
CA LYS A 317 -8.16 8.94 12.61
C LYS A 317 -9.62 9.37 12.79
N PRO A 318 -10.08 10.48 12.17
CA PRO A 318 -11.50 10.79 12.09
C PRO A 318 -12.27 9.63 11.46
N ASN A 319 -13.40 9.26 12.05
CA ASN A 319 -14.29 8.29 11.45
C ASN A 319 -14.99 8.90 10.25
N SER A 320 -15.06 8.17 9.14
CA SER A 320 -15.71 8.61 7.91
C SER A 320 -16.42 7.44 7.23
N THR A 321 -17.63 7.68 6.75
CA THR A 321 -18.37 6.74 5.91
C THR A 321 -19.33 7.46 4.97
N ILE A 322 -19.37 7.02 3.72
CA ILE A 322 -20.37 7.44 2.74
C ILE A 322 -21.69 6.64 2.84
N ALA A 323 -21.71 5.58 3.66
CA ALA A 323 -22.91 4.80 3.96
C ALA A 323 -23.49 5.22 5.32
N PRO A 324 -24.82 5.12 5.55
CA PRO A 324 -25.41 5.48 6.83
C PRO A 324 -24.95 4.53 7.94
N LEU A 325 -24.98 5.02 9.18
CA LEU A 325 -24.94 4.18 10.37
C LEU A 325 -26.23 3.36 10.49
N THR A 326 -26.22 2.37 11.37
CA THR A 326 -27.42 1.57 11.70
C THR A 326 -28.60 2.50 12.04
N GLY A 327 -29.75 2.27 11.41
CA GLY A 327 -30.93 3.10 11.57
C GLY A 327 -30.90 4.44 10.82
N GLY A 328 -29.94 4.65 9.90
CA GLY A 328 -29.85 5.86 9.08
C GLY A 328 -29.28 7.08 9.82
N VAL A 329 -28.63 6.87 10.97
CA VAL A 329 -28.02 7.94 11.77
C VAL A 329 -26.77 8.47 11.06
N VAL A 330 -26.57 9.79 11.13
CA VAL A 330 -25.33 10.43 10.64
C VAL A 330 -24.23 10.27 11.67
N LEU A 331 -23.03 9.97 11.21
CA LEU A 331 -21.81 9.99 12.03
C LEU A 331 -21.46 11.46 12.32
N ASP A 332 -21.66 11.89 13.53
CA ASP A 332 -21.43 13.26 13.98
C ASP A 332 -20.31 13.35 15.03
N SER A 333 -20.06 14.56 15.54
CA SER A 333 -19.04 14.82 16.56
C SER A 333 -19.24 14.06 17.89
N ALA A 334 -20.43 13.49 18.15
CA ALA A 334 -20.68 12.69 19.34
C ALA A 334 -20.04 11.30 19.24
N ILE A 335 -19.71 10.84 18.04
CA ILE A 335 -19.04 9.56 17.82
C ILE A 335 -17.52 9.81 17.80
N ALA A 336 -16.85 9.34 18.83
CA ALA A 336 -15.41 9.54 18.98
C ALA A 336 -14.63 8.94 17.79
N PRO A 337 -13.59 9.67 17.32
CA PRO A 337 -12.68 9.16 16.30
C PRO A 337 -12.00 7.86 16.69
N GLU A 338 -11.58 7.11 15.67
CA GLU A 338 -10.75 5.92 15.85
C GLU A 338 -9.41 6.30 16.50
N GLN A 339 -8.99 5.57 17.52
CA GLN A 339 -7.75 5.78 18.26
C GLN A 339 -7.02 4.46 18.44
N ALA A 340 -5.71 4.47 18.23
CA ALA A 340 -4.87 3.34 18.60
C ALA A 340 -3.82 3.77 19.64
N LYS A 341 -3.47 2.82 20.50
CA LYS A 341 -2.36 2.89 21.44
C LYS A 341 -1.47 1.70 21.19
N SER A 342 -0.18 1.96 21.04
CA SER A 342 0.84 0.96 20.79
C SER A 342 1.93 1.02 21.84
N TRP A 343 2.29 -0.12 22.36
CA TRP A 343 3.51 -0.37 23.12
C TRP A 343 4.40 -1.28 22.31
N GLU A 344 5.68 -0.95 22.24
CA GLU A 344 6.67 -1.77 21.56
C GLU A 344 7.97 -1.78 22.35
N VAL A 345 8.60 -2.95 22.42
CA VAL A 345 9.96 -3.11 22.92
C VAL A 345 10.77 -3.92 21.93
N GLY A 346 12.03 -3.56 21.73
CA GLY A 346 12.81 -4.25 20.73
C GLY A 346 14.31 -4.05 20.87
N ALA A 347 15.03 -4.72 19.97
CA ALA A 347 16.46 -4.61 19.78
C ALA A 347 16.76 -4.29 18.31
N LYS A 348 17.75 -3.44 18.08
CA LYS A 348 18.28 -3.10 16.74
C LYS A 348 19.76 -3.41 16.71
N LEU A 349 20.15 -4.19 15.71
CA LEU A 349 21.54 -4.49 15.38
C LEU A 349 21.89 -3.73 14.10
N ASP A 350 23.00 -3.00 14.11
CA ASP A 350 23.55 -2.32 12.94
C ASP A 350 25.06 -2.53 12.90
N MET A 351 25.50 -3.50 12.10
CA MET A 351 26.91 -3.79 11.85
C MET A 351 27.27 -3.20 10.48
N PRO A 352 27.90 -2.03 10.43
CA PRO A 352 28.16 -1.32 9.18
C PRO A 352 28.82 -2.19 8.11
N GLY A 353 28.25 -2.19 6.91
CA GLY A 353 28.75 -2.97 5.77
C GLY A 353 28.57 -4.50 5.89
N ARG A 354 27.90 -4.99 6.94
CA ARG A 354 27.68 -6.43 7.15
C ARG A 354 26.20 -6.77 7.33
N LEU A 355 25.61 -6.50 8.48
CA LEU A 355 24.30 -6.99 8.85
C LEU A 355 23.52 -5.94 9.62
N THR A 356 22.26 -5.74 9.26
CA THR A 356 21.28 -5.03 10.07
C THR A 356 20.16 -5.96 10.48
N GLY A 357 19.62 -5.75 11.67
CA GLY A 357 18.50 -6.55 12.16
C GLY A 357 17.63 -5.79 13.14
N THR A 358 16.37 -6.12 13.19
CA THR A 358 15.40 -5.60 14.17
C THR A 358 14.58 -6.75 14.71
N LEU A 359 14.45 -6.81 16.02
CA LEU A 359 13.50 -7.69 16.70
C LEU A 359 12.57 -6.81 17.54
N ALA A 360 11.28 -6.91 17.31
CA ALA A 360 10.26 -6.14 18.02
C ALA A 360 9.17 -7.05 18.62
N LEU A 361 8.70 -6.67 19.79
CA LEU A 361 7.50 -7.22 20.45
C LEU A 361 6.53 -6.06 20.64
N TYR A 362 5.28 -6.21 20.22
CA TYR A 362 4.29 -5.14 20.25
C TYR A 362 2.93 -5.56 20.82
N ASP A 363 2.22 -4.59 21.39
CA ASP A 363 0.81 -4.68 21.80
C ASP A 363 0.10 -3.41 21.32
N ILE A 364 -0.83 -3.57 20.37
CA ILE A 364 -1.62 -2.49 19.77
C ILE A 364 -3.09 -2.70 20.12
N LYS A 365 -3.73 -1.65 20.65
CA LYS A 365 -5.18 -1.62 20.89
C LYS A 365 -5.80 -0.45 20.14
N LYS A 366 -6.76 -0.75 19.28
CA LYS A 366 -7.49 0.21 18.46
C LYS A 366 -8.93 0.25 18.88
N ARG A 367 -9.47 1.43 19.16
CA ARG A 367 -10.84 1.68 19.67
C ARG A 367 -11.63 2.54 18.72
N ASN A 368 -12.96 2.54 18.89
CA ASN A 368 -13.91 3.30 18.10
C ASN A 368 -13.85 2.93 16.61
N VAL A 369 -13.55 1.67 16.32
CA VAL A 369 -13.52 1.14 14.96
C VAL A 369 -14.95 1.04 14.44
N LEU A 370 -15.22 1.59 13.25
CA LEU A 370 -16.48 1.37 12.56
C LEU A 370 -16.52 -0.06 12.02
N VAL A 371 -17.54 -0.79 12.39
CA VAL A 371 -17.80 -2.16 11.92
C VAL A 371 -18.89 -2.11 10.86
N SER A 372 -18.66 -2.76 9.73
CA SER A 372 -19.63 -2.87 8.65
C SER A 372 -20.39 -4.19 8.72
N THR A 373 -21.70 -4.11 8.52
CA THR A 373 -22.58 -5.27 8.37
C THR A 373 -23.32 -5.15 7.04
N THR A 374 -23.46 -6.25 6.30
CA THR A 374 -24.27 -6.28 5.09
C THR A 374 -25.69 -6.68 5.46
N VAL A 375 -26.66 -5.80 5.17
CA VAL A 375 -28.09 -6.06 5.36
C VAL A 375 -28.75 -6.05 3.97
N GLY A 376 -29.09 -7.23 3.47
CA GLY A 376 -29.50 -7.38 2.07
C GLY A 376 -28.36 -7.00 1.12
N GLU A 377 -28.53 -5.98 0.30
CA GLU A 377 -27.52 -5.46 -0.62
C GLU A 377 -26.78 -4.22 -0.07
N ASP A 378 -27.21 -3.70 1.07
CA ASP A 378 -26.69 -2.47 1.66
C ASP A 378 -25.60 -2.75 2.69
N THR A 379 -24.56 -1.93 2.68
CA THR A 379 -23.56 -1.89 3.75
C THR A 379 -23.99 -0.86 4.80
N VAL A 380 -24.18 -1.32 6.02
CA VAL A 380 -24.55 -0.50 7.17
C VAL A 380 -23.40 -0.51 8.17
N TYR A 381 -23.06 0.64 8.74
CA TYR A 381 -22.02 0.77 9.75
C TYR A 381 -22.62 0.88 11.15
N SER A 382 -21.96 0.27 12.12
CA SER A 382 -22.18 0.51 13.54
C SER A 382 -20.95 1.14 14.18
N ALA A 383 -21.15 2.00 15.15
CA ALA A 383 -20.07 2.58 15.91
C ALA A 383 -19.56 1.57 16.95
N ALA A 384 -18.24 1.48 17.04
CA ALA A 384 -17.50 1.13 18.21
C ALA A 384 -17.18 -0.34 18.48
N GLY A 385 -16.25 -0.88 17.73
CA GLY A 385 -15.45 -2.03 18.13
C GLY A 385 -14.14 -1.62 18.84
N GLU A 386 -13.53 -2.58 19.52
CA GLU A 386 -12.13 -2.56 19.91
C GLU A 386 -11.45 -3.77 19.28
N VAL A 387 -10.29 -3.55 18.68
CA VAL A 387 -9.45 -4.63 18.15
C VAL A 387 -8.09 -4.58 18.84
N SER A 388 -7.51 -5.75 19.05
CA SER A 388 -6.15 -5.90 19.60
C SER A 388 -5.29 -6.63 18.59
N SER A 389 -4.03 -6.22 18.46
CA SER A 389 -3.00 -6.93 17.72
C SER A 389 -1.74 -7.01 18.56
N ARG A 390 -1.25 -8.22 18.79
CA ARG A 390 -0.02 -8.49 19.52
C ARG A 390 0.88 -9.37 18.70
N GLY A 391 2.17 -9.14 18.78
CA GLY A 391 3.04 -9.94 17.97
C GLY A 391 4.51 -9.76 18.23
N LEU A 392 5.24 -10.50 17.39
CA LEU A 392 6.68 -10.44 17.26
C LEU A 392 7.03 -10.22 15.80
N GLU A 393 7.97 -9.31 15.55
CA GLU A 393 8.52 -9.06 14.22
C GLU A 393 10.04 -9.19 14.25
N LEU A 394 10.58 -9.86 13.24
CA LEU A 394 12.01 -10.02 13.02
C LEU A 394 12.33 -9.64 11.59
N ASP A 395 13.26 -8.72 11.40
CA ASP A 395 13.84 -8.35 10.13
C ASP A 395 15.34 -8.45 10.16
N VAL A 396 15.95 -9.03 9.13
CA VAL A 396 17.40 -9.17 8.96
C VAL A 396 17.76 -8.86 7.52
N SER A 397 18.78 -8.04 7.30
CA SER A 397 19.28 -7.71 5.97
C SER A 397 20.79 -7.47 6.01
N GLY A 398 21.52 -7.98 5.03
CA GLY A 398 22.94 -7.69 4.89
C GLY A 398 23.77 -8.76 4.20
N GLN A 399 25.07 -8.61 4.30
CA GLN A 399 26.06 -9.54 3.78
C GLN A 399 26.49 -10.54 4.87
N LEU A 400 26.29 -11.83 4.62
CA LEU A 400 26.79 -12.92 5.46
C LEU A 400 28.26 -13.21 5.17
N SER A 401 28.70 -13.01 3.93
CA SER A 401 30.09 -13.14 3.47
C SER A 401 30.29 -12.24 2.24
N GLU A 402 31.49 -12.19 1.69
CA GLU A 402 31.78 -11.47 0.44
C GLU A 402 30.88 -11.90 -0.73
N GLN A 403 30.39 -13.13 -0.71
CA GLN A 403 29.59 -13.71 -1.79
C GLN A 403 28.11 -13.78 -1.45
N TRP A 404 27.71 -13.87 -0.19
CA TRP A 404 26.31 -14.09 0.19
C TRP A 404 25.68 -12.86 0.81
N SER A 405 24.58 -12.42 0.24
CA SER A 405 23.66 -11.44 0.83
C SER A 405 22.32 -12.08 1.16
N LEU A 406 21.71 -11.65 2.25
CA LEU A 406 20.46 -12.17 2.78
C LEU A 406 19.51 -11.03 3.10
N ILE A 407 18.21 -11.25 2.82
CA ILE A 407 17.10 -10.46 3.35
C ILE A 407 16.07 -11.44 3.87
N GLY A 408 15.69 -11.31 5.13
CA GLY A 408 14.69 -12.16 5.76
C GLY A 408 13.78 -11.38 6.68
N SER A 409 12.50 -11.78 6.72
CA SER A 409 11.52 -11.25 7.67
C SER A 409 10.65 -12.38 8.19
N TYR A 410 10.19 -12.22 9.43
CA TYR A 410 9.20 -13.10 10.03
C TYR A 410 8.30 -12.29 10.96
N ALA A 411 6.99 -12.53 10.89
CA ALA A 411 6.01 -11.95 11.79
C ALA A 411 5.09 -13.02 12.36
N TYR A 412 4.92 -12.98 13.67
CA TYR A 412 3.82 -13.61 14.37
C TYR A 412 2.83 -12.52 14.81
N THR A 413 1.56 -12.63 14.40
CA THR A 413 0.54 -11.63 14.66
C THR A 413 -0.72 -12.30 15.21
N ASP A 414 -1.08 -12.01 16.45
CA ASP A 414 -2.35 -12.41 17.05
C ASP A 414 -3.27 -11.19 17.10
N ALA A 415 -4.22 -11.15 16.14
CA ALA A 415 -5.09 -10.00 15.93
C ALA A 415 -6.56 -10.44 15.97
N GLU A 416 -7.32 -9.84 16.90
CA GLU A 416 -8.71 -10.18 17.14
C GLU A 416 -9.57 -8.97 17.51
N VAL A 417 -10.89 -9.11 17.34
CA VAL A 417 -11.88 -8.16 17.83
C VAL A 417 -12.13 -8.45 19.32
N THR A 418 -11.79 -7.51 20.19
CA THR A 418 -11.90 -7.66 21.64
C THR A 418 -13.23 -7.14 22.20
N LYS A 419 -13.84 -6.14 21.53
CA LYS A 419 -15.14 -5.60 21.88
C LYS A 419 -15.99 -5.34 20.65
N ASP A 420 -17.06 -6.03 20.53
CA ASP A 420 -18.13 -5.83 19.55
C ASP A 420 -19.28 -6.76 19.91
N PRO A 421 -20.55 -6.37 19.71
CA PRO A 421 -21.70 -7.24 20.02
C PRO A 421 -21.82 -8.47 19.11
N VAL A 422 -21.21 -8.44 17.90
CA VAL A 422 -21.31 -9.52 16.89
C VAL A 422 -19.96 -10.21 16.67
N TYR A 423 -18.87 -9.44 16.58
CA TYR A 423 -17.57 -9.91 16.11
C TYR A 423 -16.56 -10.23 17.23
N LYS A 424 -16.94 -10.11 18.51
CA LYS A 424 -16.02 -10.38 19.62
C LYS A 424 -15.42 -11.79 19.54
N GLY A 425 -14.10 -11.87 19.63
CA GLY A 425 -13.31 -13.11 19.54
C GLY A 425 -13.02 -13.55 18.10
N MET A 426 -13.51 -12.83 17.08
CA MET A 426 -13.19 -13.12 15.69
C MET A 426 -11.79 -12.62 15.34
N ARG A 427 -11.04 -13.41 14.57
CA ARG A 427 -9.77 -13.01 13.98
C ARG A 427 -9.99 -11.86 12.98
N LEU A 428 -9.04 -10.96 12.87
CA LEU A 428 -9.12 -9.92 11.83
C LEU A 428 -9.00 -10.54 10.45
N GLN A 429 -9.89 -10.12 9.55
CA GLN A 429 -9.91 -10.55 8.15
C GLN A 429 -8.57 -10.29 7.46
N ASN A 430 -8.10 -11.25 6.66
CA ASN A 430 -6.84 -11.22 5.90
C ASN A 430 -5.56 -11.15 6.73
N VAL A 431 -5.61 -11.30 8.04
CA VAL A 431 -4.44 -11.31 8.91
C VAL A 431 -4.00 -12.75 9.18
N ALA A 432 -2.81 -13.12 8.72
CA ALA A 432 -2.21 -14.42 9.01
C ALA A 432 -1.50 -14.39 10.36
N LYS A 433 -1.63 -15.47 11.16
CA LYS A 433 -0.88 -15.58 12.42
C LYS A 433 0.62 -15.68 12.20
N ASN A 434 1.05 -16.30 11.11
CA ASN A 434 2.46 -16.44 10.76
C ASN A 434 2.67 -16.03 9.32
N SER A 435 3.64 -15.18 9.09
CA SER A 435 4.11 -14.80 7.75
C SER A 435 5.61 -14.56 7.76
N GLY A 436 6.26 -14.71 6.63
CA GLY A 436 7.68 -14.44 6.52
C GLY A 436 8.18 -14.55 5.10
N SER A 437 9.35 -14.03 4.88
CA SER A 437 10.07 -14.10 3.62
C SER A 437 11.56 -14.31 3.86
N LEU A 438 12.19 -15.00 2.95
CA LEU A 438 13.63 -15.19 2.93
C LEU A 438 14.13 -15.13 1.51
N SER A 439 15.09 -14.27 1.24
CA SER A 439 15.75 -14.15 -0.06
C SER A 439 17.26 -14.14 0.12
N ALA A 440 17.95 -14.89 -0.71
CA ALA A 440 19.40 -14.96 -0.73
C ALA A 440 19.93 -14.66 -2.12
N VAL A 441 21.04 -13.94 -2.18
CA VAL A 441 21.77 -13.60 -3.40
C VAL A 441 23.18 -14.11 -3.27
N TYR A 442 23.64 -14.82 -4.28
CA TYR A 442 25.01 -15.30 -4.41
C TYR A 442 25.72 -14.53 -5.52
N ASP A 443 26.78 -13.82 -5.16
CA ASP A 443 27.69 -13.17 -6.10
C ASP A 443 28.70 -14.22 -6.58
N VAL A 444 28.52 -14.70 -7.81
CA VAL A 444 29.45 -15.65 -8.45
C VAL A 444 30.80 -15.00 -8.72
N GLY A 445 30.83 -13.65 -8.69
CA GLY A 445 32.01 -12.86 -8.96
C GLY A 445 32.26 -12.64 -10.45
N THR A 446 33.53 -12.45 -10.79
CA THR A 446 33.96 -12.23 -12.16
C THR A 446 34.08 -13.57 -12.89
N ILE A 447 33.40 -13.67 -14.02
CA ILE A 447 33.47 -14.81 -14.94
C ILE A 447 34.29 -14.45 -16.19
N VAL A 448 34.05 -15.10 -17.31
CA VAL A 448 34.80 -14.90 -18.54
C VAL A 448 34.79 -13.41 -19.00
N GLY A 449 35.92 -12.87 -19.36
CA GLY A 449 36.05 -11.53 -19.95
C GLY A 449 35.90 -10.34 -18.98
N GLY A 450 35.82 -10.57 -17.68
CA GLY A 450 35.64 -9.53 -16.68
C GLY A 450 34.17 -9.24 -16.35
N ASP A 451 33.24 -9.98 -16.91
CA ASP A 451 31.80 -9.89 -16.67
C ASP A 451 31.45 -10.43 -15.29
N LYS A 452 30.37 -9.90 -14.70
CA LYS A 452 29.91 -10.31 -13.36
C LYS A 452 28.56 -11.00 -13.44
N LEU A 453 28.41 -12.07 -12.65
CA LEU A 453 27.17 -12.82 -12.52
C LEU A 453 26.73 -12.84 -11.06
N ARG A 454 25.45 -12.53 -10.82
CA ARG A 454 24.78 -12.76 -9.55
C ARG A 454 23.53 -13.57 -9.77
N VAL A 455 23.24 -14.49 -8.87
CA VAL A 455 22.01 -15.29 -8.87
C VAL A 455 21.33 -15.16 -7.52
N GLY A 456 20.01 -15.18 -7.52
CA GLY A 456 19.27 -15.10 -6.29
C GLY A 456 17.97 -15.87 -6.34
N ALA A 457 17.51 -16.29 -5.17
CA ALA A 457 16.22 -16.91 -4.99
C ALA A 457 15.61 -16.48 -3.66
N GLY A 458 14.29 -16.47 -3.61
CA GLY A 458 13.55 -16.17 -2.39
C GLY A 458 12.24 -16.92 -2.30
N ALA A 459 11.71 -17.02 -1.09
CA ALA A 459 10.40 -17.58 -0.84
C ALA A 459 9.63 -16.69 0.15
N ARG A 460 8.32 -16.58 -0.06
CA ARG A 460 7.37 -15.88 0.81
C ARG A 460 6.32 -16.87 1.29
N TYR A 461 6.17 -16.98 2.59
CA TYR A 461 5.13 -17.74 3.27
C TYR A 461 4.09 -16.81 3.89
N VAL A 462 2.82 -17.13 3.72
CA VAL A 462 1.68 -16.51 4.41
C VAL A 462 0.80 -17.63 4.93
N GLY A 463 0.54 -17.65 6.23
CA GLY A 463 -0.30 -18.64 6.87
C GLY A 463 -1.77 -18.52 6.47
N GLU A 464 -2.57 -19.48 6.92
CA GLU A 464 -4.03 -19.42 6.82
C GLU A 464 -4.59 -18.21 7.54
N ARG A 465 -5.67 -17.61 7.01
CA ARG A 465 -6.28 -16.40 7.55
C ARG A 465 -7.77 -16.35 7.27
N ALA A 466 -8.51 -15.69 8.17
CA ALA A 466 -9.94 -15.47 7.99
C ALA A 466 -10.24 -14.71 6.69
N GLY A 467 -11.20 -15.18 5.92
CA GLY A 467 -11.61 -14.60 4.65
C GLY A 467 -12.71 -13.54 4.79
N ASP A 468 -13.39 -13.48 5.93
CA ASP A 468 -14.38 -12.47 6.26
C ASP A 468 -14.38 -12.13 7.76
N ALA A 469 -15.15 -11.12 8.14
CA ALA A 469 -15.23 -10.63 9.52
C ALA A 469 -15.92 -11.62 10.49
N LEU A 470 -16.78 -12.51 9.99
CA LEU A 470 -17.45 -13.55 10.77
C LEU A 470 -16.61 -14.83 10.91
N ASN A 471 -15.48 -14.90 10.21
CA ASN A 471 -14.63 -16.09 10.10
C ASN A 471 -15.38 -17.33 9.57
N ASP A 472 -16.34 -17.12 8.65
CA ASP A 472 -17.17 -18.18 8.08
C ASP A 472 -16.41 -19.02 7.04
N PHE A 473 -15.29 -18.52 6.53
CA PHE A 473 -14.36 -19.27 5.68
C PHE A 473 -12.93 -18.77 5.87
N ASP A 474 -11.99 -19.63 5.54
CA ASP A 474 -10.57 -19.32 5.58
C ASP A 474 -9.95 -19.29 4.18
N LEU A 475 -8.99 -18.41 3.99
CA LEU A 475 -8.08 -18.43 2.86
C LEU A 475 -6.90 -19.34 3.18
N PRO A 476 -6.60 -20.35 2.32
CA PRO A 476 -5.49 -21.26 2.54
C PRO A 476 -4.15 -20.53 2.64
N GLY A 477 -3.27 -21.02 3.49
CA GLY A 477 -1.88 -20.57 3.53
C GLY A 477 -1.12 -20.95 2.26
N TYR A 478 -0.10 -20.18 1.93
CA TYR A 478 0.73 -20.44 0.75
C TYR A 478 2.20 -20.12 0.96
N THR A 479 3.03 -20.76 0.14
CA THR A 479 4.43 -20.38 -0.07
C THR A 479 4.65 -20.18 -1.57
N VAL A 480 5.22 -19.04 -1.96
CA VAL A 480 5.58 -18.71 -3.34
C VAL A 480 7.07 -18.44 -3.39
N ALA A 481 7.76 -19.01 -4.37
CA ALA A 481 9.18 -18.84 -4.59
C ALA A 481 9.45 -18.08 -5.88
N ASP A 482 10.46 -17.23 -5.85
CA ASP A 482 10.95 -16.43 -6.98
C ASP A 482 12.45 -16.68 -7.17
N ALA A 483 12.95 -16.50 -8.38
CA ALA A 483 14.37 -16.57 -8.68
C ALA A 483 14.77 -15.48 -9.68
N PHE A 484 16.04 -15.07 -9.63
CA PHE A 484 16.57 -14.15 -10.62
C PHE A 484 18.06 -14.39 -10.90
N ALA A 485 18.52 -13.88 -12.03
CA ALA A 485 19.91 -13.78 -12.37
C ALA A 485 20.21 -12.40 -12.97
N THR A 486 21.35 -11.80 -12.63
CA THR A 486 21.86 -10.59 -13.26
C THR A 486 23.24 -10.84 -13.85
N TYR A 487 23.42 -10.37 -15.08
CA TYR A 487 24.66 -10.46 -15.81
C TYR A 487 25.09 -9.05 -16.22
N ASP A 488 26.19 -8.59 -15.66
CA ASP A 488 26.77 -7.27 -15.94
C ASP A 488 27.97 -7.45 -16.89
N THR A 489 27.91 -6.83 -18.08
CA THR A 489 28.92 -6.91 -19.14
C THR A 489 29.20 -5.55 -19.76
N ARG A 490 30.09 -5.50 -20.76
CA ARG A 490 30.34 -4.34 -21.59
C ARG A 490 30.22 -4.69 -23.06
N VAL A 491 29.46 -3.88 -23.79
CA VAL A 491 29.33 -3.97 -25.24
C VAL A 491 29.81 -2.65 -25.83
N GLU A 492 30.83 -2.67 -26.68
CA GLU A 492 31.45 -1.49 -27.26
C GLU A 492 31.86 -0.43 -26.22
N GLY A 493 32.31 -0.89 -25.03
CA GLY A 493 32.72 -0.03 -23.92
C GLY A 493 31.59 0.45 -23.01
N GLN A 494 30.33 0.33 -23.42
CA GLN A 494 29.14 0.71 -22.65
C GLN A 494 28.80 -0.38 -21.65
N LYS A 495 28.36 0.02 -20.44
CA LYS A 495 27.89 -0.93 -19.42
C LYS A 495 26.50 -1.45 -19.79
N VAL A 496 26.37 -2.76 -19.88
CA VAL A 496 25.11 -3.45 -20.14
C VAL A 496 24.81 -4.40 -18.99
N LYS A 497 23.61 -4.30 -18.44
CA LYS A 497 23.09 -5.24 -17.44
C LYS A 497 21.91 -6.00 -18.03
N LEU A 498 22.01 -7.32 -18.03
CA LEU A 498 20.89 -8.22 -18.35
C LEU A 498 20.33 -8.78 -17.05
N GLN A 499 19.02 -8.85 -16.95
CA GLN A 499 18.35 -9.39 -15.79
C GLN A 499 17.24 -10.35 -16.22
N LEU A 500 17.31 -11.58 -15.72
CA LEU A 500 16.24 -12.57 -15.81
C LEU A 500 15.52 -12.62 -14.47
N ASN A 501 14.19 -12.58 -14.47
CA ASN A 501 13.38 -12.81 -13.28
C ASN A 501 12.35 -13.90 -13.56
N ILE A 502 12.12 -14.75 -12.58
CA ILE A 502 11.07 -15.76 -12.59
C ILE A 502 10.27 -15.57 -11.30
N LYS A 503 9.07 -15.02 -11.42
CA LYS A 503 8.13 -14.89 -10.31
C LYS A 503 7.23 -16.12 -10.26
N ASN A 504 6.83 -16.52 -9.05
CA ASN A 504 6.04 -17.74 -8.82
C ASN A 504 6.62 -18.95 -9.55
N LEU A 505 7.87 -19.28 -9.25
CA LEU A 505 8.70 -20.29 -9.94
C LEU A 505 7.99 -21.64 -10.15
N PHE A 506 7.16 -22.06 -9.18
CA PHE A 506 6.46 -23.34 -9.21
C PHE A 506 5.03 -23.24 -9.75
N ASP A 507 4.63 -22.07 -10.29
CA ASP A 507 3.29 -21.80 -10.87
C ASP A 507 2.14 -22.16 -9.90
N ARG A 508 2.30 -21.82 -8.63
CA ARG A 508 1.32 -22.11 -7.60
C ARG A 508 0.12 -21.21 -7.71
N THR A 509 -1.09 -21.75 -7.70
CA THR A 509 -2.31 -20.99 -7.48
C THR A 509 -2.44 -20.64 -6.02
N TYR A 510 -2.64 -19.35 -5.70
CA TYR A 510 -2.77 -18.86 -4.34
C TYR A 510 -3.69 -17.64 -4.28
N TYR A 511 -4.18 -17.34 -3.07
CA TYR A 511 -5.15 -16.27 -2.84
C TYR A 511 -4.52 -15.22 -1.95
N THR A 512 -4.53 -13.96 -2.37
CA THR A 512 -3.84 -12.87 -1.67
C THR A 512 -4.69 -12.24 -0.58
N SER A 513 -6.00 -12.10 -0.82
CA SER A 513 -6.96 -11.51 0.12
C SER A 513 -8.40 -11.87 -0.26
N ALA A 514 -9.33 -11.63 0.64
CA ALA A 514 -10.75 -11.62 0.34
C ALA A 514 -11.38 -10.33 0.86
N ALA A 515 -12.23 -9.69 0.05
CA ALA A 515 -13.11 -8.61 0.50
C ALA A 515 -14.48 -9.16 0.93
N SER A 516 -14.89 -10.27 0.33
CA SER A 516 -16.11 -11.01 0.63
C SER A 516 -16.04 -12.43 0.03
N ARG A 517 -17.06 -13.25 0.27
CA ARG A 517 -17.19 -14.59 -0.36
C ARG A 517 -17.22 -14.56 -1.89
N THR A 518 -17.57 -13.43 -2.50
CA THR A 518 -17.65 -13.25 -3.96
C THR A 518 -16.54 -12.36 -4.53
N PHE A 519 -15.57 -12.01 -3.70
CA PHE A 519 -14.40 -11.24 -4.07
C PHE A 519 -13.17 -11.78 -3.35
N VAL A 520 -12.51 -12.76 -3.97
CA VAL A 520 -11.28 -13.40 -3.47
C VAL A 520 -10.17 -13.16 -4.50
N SER A 521 -9.27 -12.26 -4.17
CA SER A 521 -8.15 -11.89 -5.03
C SER A 521 -7.17 -13.05 -5.17
N MET A 522 -6.71 -13.28 -6.39
CA MET A 522 -5.74 -14.32 -6.73
C MET A 522 -4.34 -13.72 -6.91
N GLY A 523 -3.34 -14.48 -6.57
CA GLY A 523 -1.97 -14.13 -6.91
C GLY A 523 -1.63 -14.52 -8.34
N ASP A 524 -0.65 -13.83 -8.93
CA ASP A 524 -0.27 -14.01 -10.33
C ASP A 524 0.30 -15.41 -10.59
N ALA A 525 0.03 -15.93 -11.77
CA ALA A 525 0.68 -17.12 -12.31
C ALA A 525 2.19 -16.89 -12.49
N ARG A 526 2.93 -17.96 -12.80
CA ARG A 526 4.36 -17.84 -13.10
C ARG A 526 4.59 -16.85 -14.24
N GLN A 527 5.45 -15.86 -13.97
CA GLN A 527 5.92 -14.86 -14.93
C GLN A 527 7.44 -14.98 -15.10
N ILE A 528 7.88 -14.99 -16.35
CA ILE A 528 9.30 -14.92 -16.71
C ILE A 528 9.52 -13.59 -17.40
N SER A 529 10.47 -12.79 -16.94
CA SER A 529 10.81 -11.51 -17.57
C SER A 529 12.31 -11.37 -17.78
N VAL A 530 12.67 -10.74 -18.89
CA VAL A 530 14.03 -10.37 -19.23
C VAL A 530 14.10 -8.84 -19.39
N ALA A 531 15.06 -8.22 -18.75
CA ALA A 531 15.33 -6.80 -18.89
C ALA A 531 16.77 -6.56 -19.34
N SER A 532 16.98 -5.56 -20.19
CA SER A 532 18.28 -5.07 -20.59
C SER A 532 18.39 -3.58 -20.23
N THR A 533 19.44 -3.21 -19.49
CA THR A 533 19.76 -1.82 -19.15
C THR A 533 21.09 -1.43 -19.75
N LEU A 534 21.11 -0.34 -20.50
CA LEU A 534 22.30 0.29 -21.07
C LEU A 534 22.57 1.58 -20.28
N ALA A 535 23.78 1.75 -19.76
CA ALA A 535 24.22 3.00 -19.15
C ALA A 535 25.27 3.67 -20.04
N PHE A 536 25.07 4.94 -20.36
CA PHE A 536 25.89 5.75 -21.26
C PHE A 536 26.24 7.10 -20.65
#